data_2f6dca30dca60ee014b0197763c85931
#
_entry.id   2f6dca30dca60ee014b0197763c85931
#
_cell.length_a   1.000
_cell.length_b   1.000
_cell.length_c   1.000
_cell.angle_alpha   90.00
_cell.angle_beta   90.00
_cell.angle_gamma   90.00
#
_symmetry.space_group_name_H-M   'P 1'
#
loop_
_entity.id
_entity.type
_entity.pdbx_description
1 polymer ?
#
loop_
_entity_poly.entity_id
_entity_poly.type
_entity_poly.pdbx_seq_one_letter_code
_entity_poly.pdbx_strand_id
1 'polypeptide(L)'
;FNDTIEKYKRLVADFEQLTRKELFARLAANLPSFTREAAQNSEVGILQRNIRNNARGISIRRLFDLIPTLLPRMCPCMLMSPISVAQYIDVNAEKFDLIVFDEASQMPTYEAVGAIARGTNIVIVGDPKQMPPTNFFSVNSVDEDNIEMEDLESILDDCLALSMPSRYLLWHYRSKIVSLIAFSLSFIHICRRR
;
A
#
# COMPACT_ATOMS: atom_id res chain seq x y z
N PHE A 1 36.28 17.99 -10.88
CA PHE A 1 35.13 17.13 -11.20
C PHE A 1 34.86 16.14 -10.07
N ASN A 2 35.86 15.36 -9.63
CA ASN A 2 35.70 14.39 -8.55
C ASN A 2 35.27 15.05 -7.22
N ASP A 3 35.83 16.18 -6.86
CA ASP A 3 35.46 16.91 -5.63
C ASP A 3 34.02 17.38 -5.65
N THR A 4 33.50 17.75 -6.81
CA THR A 4 32.09 18.14 -6.97
C THR A 4 31.14 16.92 -6.77
N ILE A 5 31.53 15.76 -7.29
CA ILE A 5 30.79 14.52 -7.11
C ILE A 5 30.76 14.11 -5.63
N GLU A 6 31.91 14.16 -4.96
CA GLU A 6 31.99 13.81 -3.54
C GLU A 6 31.18 14.79 -2.66
N LYS A 7 31.23 16.09 -2.99
CA LYS A 7 30.38 17.09 -2.34
C LYS A 7 28.90 16.79 -2.54
N TYR A 8 28.48 16.44 -3.76
CA TYR A 8 27.11 16.08 -4.08
C TYR A 8 26.65 14.86 -3.28
N LYS A 9 27.45 13.79 -3.24
CA LYS A 9 27.14 12.58 -2.47
C LYS A 9 26.92 12.88 -0.97
N ARG A 10 27.78 13.73 -0.39
CA ARG A 10 27.63 14.16 1.02
C ARG A 10 26.33 14.94 1.22
N LEU A 11 26.03 15.90 0.36
CA LEU A 11 24.81 16.68 0.45
C LEU A 11 23.54 15.82 0.33
N VAL A 12 23.56 14.81 -0.54
CA VAL A 12 22.44 13.86 -0.67
C VAL A 12 22.27 13.06 0.62
N ALA A 13 23.36 12.54 1.18
CA ALA A 13 23.31 11.79 2.44
C ALA A 13 22.81 12.65 3.61
N ASP A 14 23.29 13.90 3.71
CA ASP A 14 22.84 14.85 4.73
C ASP A 14 21.36 15.20 4.56
N PHE A 15 20.92 15.42 3.31
CA PHE A 15 19.52 15.69 2.99
C PHE A 15 18.61 14.53 3.41
N GLU A 16 18.99 13.30 3.07
CA GLU A 16 18.22 12.12 3.46
C GLU A 16 18.12 11.98 5.00
N GLN A 17 19.22 12.22 5.70
CA GLN A 17 19.25 12.14 7.15
C GLN A 17 18.38 13.22 7.80
N LEU A 18 18.47 14.46 7.30
CA LEU A 18 17.67 15.58 7.81
C LEU A 18 16.18 15.37 7.52
N THR A 19 15.84 14.88 6.34
CA THR A 19 14.45 14.55 5.96
C THR A 19 13.87 13.49 6.89
N ARG A 20 14.62 12.44 7.22
CA ARG A 20 14.19 11.42 8.18
C ARG A 20 13.95 12.01 9.58
N LYS A 21 14.84 12.89 10.05
CA LYS A 21 14.69 13.55 11.35
C LYS A 21 13.48 14.47 11.39
N GLU A 22 13.26 15.24 10.33
CA GLU A 22 12.09 16.11 10.22
C GLU A 22 10.80 15.32 10.18
N LEU A 23 10.73 14.26 9.37
CA LEU A 23 9.57 13.39 9.31
C LEU A 23 9.26 12.76 10.67
N PHE A 24 10.28 12.24 11.35
CA PHE A 24 10.14 11.71 12.70
C PHE A 24 9.57 12.74 13.68
N ALA A 25 10.11 13.97 13.65
CA ALA A 25 9.64 15.04 14.53
C ALA A 25 8.17 15.42 14.26
N ARG A 26 7.78 15.51 13.00
CA ARG A 26 6.39 15.79 12.60
C ARG A 26 5.44 14.66 13.05
N LEU A 27 5.81 13.41 12.84
CA LEU A 27 5.00 12.27 13.28
C LEU A 27 4.90 12.21 14.81
N ALA A 28 6.01 12.40 15.51
CA ALA A 28 6.04 12.40 16.97
C ALA A 28 5.19 13.53 17.58
N ALA A 29 5.16 14.71 16.94
CA ALA A 29 4.34 15.83 17.37
C ALA A 29 2.82 15.55 17.30
N ASN A 30 2.39 14.65 16.43
CA ASN A 30 1.00 14.26 16.29
C ASN A 30 0.57 13.19 17.29
N LEU A 31 1.51 12.52 17.98
CA LEU A 31 1.17 11.50 18.95
C LEU A 31 0.57 12.10 20.21
N PRO A 32 -0.46 11.48 20.79
CA PRO A 32 -1.00 11.91 22.08
C PRO A 32 -0.02 11.63 23.21
N SER A 33 -0.07 12.44 24.25
CA SER A 33 0.69 12.15 25.48
C SER A 33 0.02 11.03 26.26
N PHE A 34 0.75 9.96 26.50
CA PHE A 34 0.31 8.82 27.34
C PHE A 34 0.78 8.93 28.80
N THR A 35 1.41 10.05 29.20
CA THR A 35 2.01 10.23 30.52
C THR A 35 1.00 10.51 31.63
N ARG A 36 -0.24 10.86 31.29
CA ARG A 36 -1.34 11.12 32.23
C ARG A 36 -2.47 10.13 31.99
N GLU A 37 -3.23 9.79 33.04
CA GLU A 37 -4.48 9.07 32.85
C GLU A 37 -5.44 9.94 32.04
N ALA A 38 -5.76 9.45 30.85
CA ALA A 38 -6.71 10.12 29.98
C ALA A 38 -8.13 9.91 30.51
N ALA A 39 -9.03 10.88 30.25
CA ALA A 39 -10.42 10.72 30.60
C ALA A 39 -10.97 9.40 30.01
N GLN A 40 -11.69 8.64 30.82
CA GLN A 40 -12.12 7.27 30.48
C GLN A 40 -12.89 7.17 29.15
N ASN A 41 -13.60 8.23 28.78
CA ASN A 41 -14.42 8.30 27.55
C ASN A 41 -13.66 8.93 26.36
N SER A 42 -12.40 9.36 26.56
CA SER A 42 -11.57 9.83 25.44
C SER A 42 -11.03 8.66 24.64
N GLU A 43 -10.75 8.88 23.35
CA GLU A 43 -10.15 7.86 22.48
C GLU A 43 -8.85 7.30 23.07
N VAL A 44 -8.02 8.17 23.67
CA VAL A 44 -6.79 7.78 24.35
C VAL A 44 -7.08 6.90 25.57
N GLY A 45 -8.10 7.26 26.38
CA GLY A 45 -8.52 6.46 27.54
C GLY A 45 -9.08 5.09 27.15
N ILE A 46 -9.87 5.05 26.05
CA ILE A 46 -10.38 3.79 25.48
C ILE A 46 -9.21 2.90 25.05
N LEU A 47 -8.24 3.47 24.32
CA LEU A 47 -7.06 2.74 23.88
C LEU A 47 -6.23 2.22 25.05
N GLN A 48 -5.90 3.07 26.04
CA GLN A 48 -5.15 2.68 27.23
C GLN A 48 -5.81 1.52 27.98
N ARG A 49 -7.12 1.58 28.17
CA ARG A 49 -7.89 0.51 28.84
C ARG A 49 -7.81 -0.81 28.06
N ASN A 50 -7.96 -0.75 26.73
CA ASN A 50 -7.88 -1.95 25.91
C ASN A 50 -6.47 -2.55 25.88
N ILE A 51 -5.42 -1.72 25.88
CA ILE A 51 -4.03 -2.19 26.00
C ILE A 51 -3.82 -2.88 27.37
N ARG A 52 -4.27 -2.27 28.49
CA ARG A 52 -4.15 -2.87 29.84
C ARG A 52 -4.88 -4.21 29.93
N ASN A 53 -5.99 -4.37 29.22
CA ASN A 53 -6.78 -5.60 29.18
C ASN A 53 -6.30 -6.60 28.11
N ASN A 54 -5.16 -6.37 27.47
CA ASN A 54 -4.66 -7.17 26.34
C ASN A 54 -5.71 -7.35 25.23
N ALA A 55 -6.49 -6.31 24.95
CA ALA A 55 -7.59 -6.27 23.98
C ALA A 55 -8.64 -7.37 24.17
N ARG A 56 -8.79 -7.93 25.37
CA ARG A 56 -9.80 -8.95 25.65
C ARG A 56 -11.22 -8.37 25.54
N GLY A 57 -12.06 -9.01 24.77
CA GLY A 57 -13.49 -8.67 24.65
C GLY A 57 -13.81 -7.56 23.63
N ILE A 58 -12.83 -7.09 22.84
CA ILE A 58 -13.06 -6.13 21.76
C ILE A 58 -12.47 -6.64 20.44
N SER A 59 -13.21 -6.52 19.34
CA SER A 59 -12.66 -6.75 18.00
C SER A 59 -11.85 -5.56 17.50
N ILE A 60 -10.89 -5.80 16.60
CA ILE A 60 -10.09 -4.74 15.98
C ILE A 60 -10.99 -3.71 15.29
N ARG A 61 -12.00 -4.15 14.54
CA ARG A 61 -12.98 -3.27 13.91
C ARG A 61 -13.64 -2.35 14.92
N ARG A 62 -14.16 -2.93 16.01
CA ARG A 62 -14.82 -2.14 17.05
C ARG A 62 -13.88 -1.16 17.73
N LEU A 63 -12.61 -1.54 17.90
CA LEU A 63 -11.61 -0.63 18.45
C LEU A 63 -11.38 0.56 17.50
N PHE A 64 -11.25 0.32 16.20
CA PHE A 64 -11.05 1.36 15.19
C PHE A 64 -12.24 2.34 15.16
N ASP A 65 -13.47 1.83 15.24
CA ASP A 65 -14.69 2.65 15.32
C ASP A 65 -14.70 3.56 16.57
N LEU A 66 -14.05 3.14 17.65
CA LEU A 66 -14.00 3.89 18.92
C LEU A 66 -12.87 4.93 18.99
N ILE A 67 -11.89 4.86 18.10
CA ILE A 67 -10.72 5.76 18.06
C ILE A 67 -10.50 6.38 16.66
N PRO A 68 -11.55 6.90 16.00
CA PRO A 68 -11.49 7.31 14.61
C PRO A 68 -10.50 8.46 14.35
N THR A 69 -10.33 9.39 15.30
CA THR A 69 -9.39 10.51 15.15
C THR A 69 -7.99 10.19 15.65
N LEU A 70 -7.87 9.26 16.59
CA LEU A 70 -6.59 8.85 17.15
C LEU A 70 -5.85 7.88 16.21
N LEU A 71 -6.58 6.98 15.54
CA LEU A 71 -6.00 5.95 14.69
C LEU A 71 -5.13 6.53 13.56
N PRO A 72 -5.57 7.50 12.73
CA PRO A 72 -4.73 8.09 11.69
C PRO A 72 -3.51 8.84 12.24
N ARG A 73 -3.62 9.42 13.42
CA ARG A 73 -2.52 10.12 14.09
C ARG A 73 -1.42 9.17 14.55
N MET A 74 -1.80 7.98 15.01
CA MET A 74 -0.86 6.95 15.48
C MET A 74 -0.32 6.11 14.33
N CYS A 75 -1.14 5.83 13.36
CA CYS A 75 -0.85 4.97 12.21
C CYS A 75 -1.16 5.71 10.90
N PRO A 76 -0.35 6.71 10.53
CA PRO A 76 -0.58 7.49 9.30
C PRO A 76 -0.35 6.67 8.03
N CYS A 77 0.30 5.52 8.14
CA CYS A 77 0.50 4.57 7.06
C CYS A 77 0.08 3.17 7.53
N MET A 78 -0.74 2.49 6.74
CA MET A 78 -1.24 1.14 7.02
C MET A 78 -0.95 0.23 5.84
N LEU A 79 -0.41 -0.96 6.13
CA LEU A 79 -0.20 -2.03 5.15
C LEU A 79 -1.29 -3.09 5.39
N MET A 80 -2.19 -3.23 4.44
CA MET A 80 -3.36 -4.09 4.56
C MET A 80 -3.72 -4.69 3.21
N SER A 81 -4.33 -5.87 3.21
CA SER A 81 -4.99 -6.36 2.00
C SER A 81 -6.26 -5.55 1.71
N PRO A 82 -6.74 -5.44 0.46
CA PRO A 82 -7.96 -4.71 0.12
C PRO A 82 -9.18 -5.20 0.91
N ILE A 83 -9.30 -6.50 1.10
CA ILE A 83 -10.37 -7.12 1.91
C ILE A 83 -10.29 -6.64 3.35
N SER A 84 -9.09 -6.62 3.94
CA SER A 84 -8.90 -6.14 5.31
C SER A 84 -9.24 -4.65 5.45
N VAL A 85 -8.89 -3.82 4.46
CA VAL A 85 -9.30 -2.41 4.44
C VAL A 85 -10.83 -2.29 4.46
N ALA A 86 -11.53 -3.05 3.61
CA ALA A 86 -12.98 -3.05 3.56
C ALA A 86 -13.64 -3.52 4.87
N GLN A 87 -13.02 -4.47 5.57
CA GLN A 87 -13.54 -5.02 6.81
C GLN A 87 -13.30 -4.13 8.04
N TYR A 88 -12.15 -3.49 8.12
CA TYR A 88 -11.71 -2.80 9.36
C TYR A 88 -11.82 -1.30 9.31
N ILE A 89 -11.75 -0.68 8.13
CA ILE A 89 -11.86 0.77 7.98
C ILE A 89 -13.29 1.13 7.54
N ASP A 90 -13.97 1.98 8.31
CA ASP A 90 -15.30 2.47 7.92
C ASP A 90 -15.20 3.30 6.64
N VAL A 91 -16.18 3.16 5.74
CA VAL A 91 -16.23 3.91 4.49
C VAL A 91 -16.49 5.41 4.72
N ASN A 92 -17.13 5.74 5.84
CA ASN A 92 -17.41 7.11 6.24
C ASN A 92 -16.32 7.73 7.12
N ALA A 93 -15.26 6.96 7.46
CA ALA A 93 -14.12 7.50 8.18
C ALA A 93 -13.38 8.55 7.33
N GLU A 94 -12.51 9.33 7.97
CA GLU A 94 -11.61 10.24 7.28
C GLU A 94 -10.79 9.48 6.23
N LYS A 95 -10.79 10.00 4.99
CA LYS A 95 -10.12 9.34 3.87
C LYS A 95 -8.61 9.49 3.97
N PHE A 96 -7.91 8.46 3.56
CA PHE A 96 -6.47 8.55 3.35
C PHE A 96 -6.15 9.47 2.17
N ASP A 97 -5.09 10.24 2.28
CA ASP A 97 -4.62 11.11 1.19
C ASP A 97 -4.19 10.30 -0.03
N LEU A 98 -3.66 9.11 0.18
CA LEU A 98 -3.12 8.26 -0.87
C LEU A 98 -3.34 6.78 -0.56
N ILE A 99 -3.87 6.05 -1.53
CA ILE A 99 -3.90 4.59 -1.57
C ILE A 99 -2.87 4.12 -2.60
N VAL A 100 -2.01 3.20 -2.20
CA VAL A 100 -1.02 2.58 -3.10
C VAL A 100 -1.35 1.10 -3.22
N PHE A 101 -1.61 0.65 -4.44
CA PHE A 101 -1.72 -0.78 -4.76
C PHE A 101 -0.39 -1.25 -5.33
N ASP A 102 0.19 -2.25 -4.69
CA ASP A 102 1.39 -2.94 -5.18
C ASP A 102 1.00 -4.31 -5.75
N GLU A 103 1.73 -4.80 -6.74
CA GLU A 103 1.44 -6.02 -7.51
C GLU A 103 0.02 -6.00 -8.13
N ALA A 104 -0.41 -4.84 -8.62
CA ALA A 104 -1.77 -4.59 -9.09
C ALA A 104 -2.15 -5.37 -10.35
N SER A 105 -1.19 -5.90 -11.09
CA SER A 105 -1.42 -6.82 -12.22
C SER A 105 -2.06 -8.15 -11.81
N GLN A 106 -1.95 -8.52 -10.53
CA GLN A 106 -2.52 -9.76 -9.99
C GLN A 106 -3.81 -9.54 -9.20
N MET A 107 -4.31 -8.32 -9.16
CA MET A 107 -5.46 -7.94 -8.33
C MET A 107 -6.68 -7.64 -9.20
N PRO A 108 -7.77 -8.39 -9.05
CA PRO A 108 -9.03 -8.08 -9.73
C PRO A 108 -9.59 -6.73 -9.26
N THR A 109 -10.16 -5.95 -10.15
CA THR A 109 -10.69 -4.61 -9.85
C THR A 109 -11.76 -4.64 -8.76
N TYR A 110 -12.63 -5.64 -8.74
CA TYR A 110 -13.68 -5.74 -7.73
C TYR A 110 -13.16 -5.87 -6.29
N GLU A 111 -11.98 -6.45 -6.08
CA GLU A 111 -11.34 -6.51 -4.77
C GLU A 111 -10.80 -5.15 -4.32
N ALA A 112 -10.34 -4.34 -5.28
CA ALA A 112 -9.73 -3.05 -5.01
C ALA A 112 -10.75 -1.95 -4.66
N VAL A 113 -12.00 -2.04 -5.15
CA VAL A 113 -13.04 -0.99 -5.02
C VAL A 113 -13.24 -0.56 -3.56
N GLY A 114 -13.28 -1.54 -2.65
CA GLY A 114 -13.44 -1.26 -1.22
C GLY A 114 -12.32 -0.42 -0.63
N ALA A 115 -11.08 -0.63 -1.06
CA ALA A 115 -9.94 0.18 -0.64
C ALA A 115 -9.95 1.55 -1.33
N ILE A 116 -10.22 1.62 -2.63
CA ILE A 116 -10.31 2.87 -3.41
C ILE A 116 -11.28 3.85 -2.76
N ALA A 117 -12.43 3.37 -2.30
CA ALA A 117 -13.45 4.22 -1.65
C ALA A 117 -12.95 4.95 -0.39
N ARG A 118 -11.83 4.53 0.18
CA ARG A 118 -11.24 5.08 1.42
C ARG A 118 -10.07 6.03 1.19
N GLY A 119 -9.77 6.35 -0.06
CA GLY A 119 -8.72 7.30 -0.43
C GLY A 119 -9.22 8.46 -1.27
N THR A 120 -8.42 9.51 -1.35
CA THR A 120 -8.64 10.67 -2.23
C THR A 120 -7.83 10.56 -3.52
N ASN A 121 -6.67 9.92 -3.45
CA ASN A 121 -5.79 9.68 -4.59
C ASN A 121 -5.35 8.22 -4.60
N ILE A 122 -5.03 7.70 -5.79
CA ILE A 122 -4.53 6.34 -5.96
C ILE A 122 -3.24 6.33 -6.77
N VAL A 123 -2.36 5.39 -6.42
CA VAL A 123 -1.20 4.99 -7.21
C VAL A 123 -1.28 3.48 -7.42
N ILE A 124 -1.24 3.07 -8.67
CA ILE A 124 -1.30 1.68 -9.08
C ILE A 124 0.10 1.26 -9.54
N VAL A 125 0.70 0.30 -8.85
CA VAL A 125 2.03 -0.23 -9.16
C VAL A 125 1.90 -1.68 -9.57
N GLY A 126 2.42 -2.03 -10.74
CA GLY A 126 2.36 -3.40 -11.26
C GLY A 126 3.13 -3.53 -12.55
N ASP A 127 3.25 -4.76 -13.03
CA ASP A 127 3.89 -5.11 -14.29
C ASP A 127 2.85 -5.76 -15.22
N PRO A 128 2.46 -5.09 -16.32
CA PRO A 128 1.44 -5.62 -17.24
C PRO A 128 1.88 -6.88 -18.00
N LYS A 129 3.13 -7.32 -17.82
CA LYS A 129 3.65 -8.56 -18.39
C LYS A 129 3.62 -9.74 -17.40
N GLN A 130 3.25 -9.50 -16.15
CA GLN A 130 2.98 -10.57 -15.20
C GLN A 130 1.64 -11.23 -15.52
N MET A 131 1.45 -12.45 -15.00
CA MET A 131 0.21 -13.19 -15.20
C MET A 131 -0.97 -12.41 -14.60
N PRO A 132 -2.09 -12.32 -15.31
CA PRO A 132 -3.31 -11.73 -14.78
C PRO A 132 -3.86 -12.53 -13.60
N PRO A 133 -4.84 -12.00 -12.86
CA PRO A 133 -5.50 -12.72 -11.79
C PRO A 133 -6.09 -14.03 -12.33
N THR A 134 -5.82 -15.17 -11.68
CA THR A 134 -6.35 -16.46 -12.10
C THR A 134 -7.37 -17.00 -11.11
N ASN A 135 -8.49 -17.52 -11.61
CA ASN A 135 -9.53 -18.16 -10.81
C ASN A 135 -9.18 -19.57 -10.33
N PHE A 136 -7.91 -19.98 -10.39
CA PHE A 136 -7.49 -21.35 -10.14
C PHE A 136 -7.92 -21.94 -8.79
N PHE A 137 -8.20 -21.09 -7.80
CA PHE A 137 -8.61 -21.49 -6.46
C PHE A 137 -10.10 -21.22 -6.15
N SER A 138 -10.85 -20.64 -7.07
CA SER A 138 -12.27 -20.32 -6.85
C SER A 138 -13.22 -21.42 -7.29
N VAL A 139 -12.73 -22.45 -7.96
CA VAL A 139 -13.55 -23.54 -8.48
C VAL A 139 -13.65 -24.65 -7.42
N ASN A 140 -14.46 -24.42 -6.40
CA ASN A 140 -15.14 -25.50 -5.73
C ASN A 140 -16.56 -25.58 -6.32
N SER A 141 -16.79 -26.58 -7.17
CA SER A 141 -18.07 -26.95 -7.76
C SER A 141 -18.63 -26.07 -8.89
N VAL A 142 -18.19 -26.27 -10.13
CA VAL A 142 -19.07 -26.15 -11.31
C VAL A 142 -18.50 -26.99 -12.46
N ASP A 143 -19.40 -27.57 -13.26
CA ASP A 143 -19.26 -28.47 -14.38
C ASP A 143 -18.00 -28.30 -15.25
N GLU A 144 -17.34 -29.42 -15.54
CA GLU A 144 -16.12 -29.53 -16.34
C GLU A 144 -16.24 -29.05 -17.81
N ASP A 145 -17.41 -28.66 -18.27
CA ASP A 145 -17.69 -28.32 -19.67
C ASP A 145 -17.73 -26.81 -20.00
N ASN A 146 -17.56 -25.91 -19.02
CA ASN A 146 -17.56 -24.46 -19.24
C ASN A 146 -16.40 -23.75 -18.56
N ILE A 147 -15.18 -24.22 -18.77
CA ILE A 147 -13.97 -23.44 -18.43
C ILE A 147 -13.67 -22.52 -19.61
N GLU A 148 -14.52 -21.56 -19.90
CA GLU A 148 -14.06 -20.31 -20.44
C GLU A 148 -13.30 -19.63 -19.30
N MET A 149 -11.96 -19.66 -19.37
CA MET A 149 -11.11 -18.79 -18.57
C MET A 149 -11.48 -17.37 -18.98
N GLU A 150 -12.45 -16.77 -18.29
CA GLU A 150 -12.57 -15.33 -18.26
C GLU A 150 -11.27 -14.84 -17.60
N ASP A 151 -10.35 -14.33 -18.42
CA ASP A 151 -9.20 -13.57 -17.94
C ASP A 151 -9.77 -12.38 -17.18
N LEU A 152 -9.74 -12.47 -15.85
CA LEU A 152 -10.21 -11.37 -15.00
C LEU A 152 -9.27 -10.18 -15.24
N GLU A 153 -9.81 -9.10 -15.77
CA GLU A 153 -9.06 -7.87 -15.94
C GLU A 153 -8.55 -7.38 -14.59
N SER A 154 -7.27 -7.07 -14.55
CA SER A 154 -6.66 -6.54 -13.34
C SER A 154 -6.96 -5.05 -13.19
N ILE A 155 -6.90 -4.53 -11.95
CA ILE A 155 -7.00 -3.09 -11.72
C ILE A 155 -5.94 -2.29 -12.49
N LEU A 156 -4.78 -2.89 -12.78
CA LEU A 156 -3.75 -2.26 -13.60
C LEU A 156 -4.22 -2.11 -15.04
N ASP A 157 -4.84 -3.16 -15.61
CA ASP A 157 -5.32 -3.15 -17.00
C ASP A 157 -6.46 -2.15 -17.16
N ASP A 158 -7.40 -2.11 -16.21
CA ASP A 158 -8.48 -1.13 -16.20
C ASP A 158 -7.95 0.31 -16.15
N CYS A 159 -6.94 0.58 -15.30
CA CYS A 159 -6.34 1.91 -15.22
C CYS A 159 -5.61 2.29 -16.51
N LEU A 160 -4.96 1.34 -17.17
CA LEU A 160 -4.32 1.56 -18.47
C LEU A 160 -5.36 1.81 -19.56
N ALA A 161 -6.46 1.05 -19.58
CA ALA A 161 -7.58 1.24 -20.52
C ALA A 161 -8.23 2.62 -20.35
N LEU A 162 -8.33 3.13 -19.12
CA LEU A 162 -8.80 4.48 -18.82
C LEU A 162 -7.78 5.57 -19.18
N SER A 163 -6.63 5.22 -19.75
CA SER A 163 -5.57 6.17 -20.11
C SER A 163 -5.07 7.01 -18.93
N MET A 164 -5.02 6.43 -17.75
CA MET A 164 -4.45 7.11 -16.58
C MET A 164 -2.98 7.44 -16.80
N PRO A 165 -2.46 8.57 -16.27
CA PRO A 165 -1.06 8.95 -16.42
C PRO A 165 -0.13 7.85 -15.91
N SER A 166 0.73 7.31 -16.77
CA SER A 166 1.64 6.22 -16.43
C SER A 166 3.10 6.64 -16.50
N ARG A 167 3.93 5.99 -15.67
CA ARG A 167 5.39 6.15 -15.64
C ARG A 167 6.04 4.79 -15.47
N TYR A 168 7.12 4.56 -16.19
CA TYR A 168 7.91 3.34 -16.08
C TYR A 168 9.09 3.54 -15.15
N LEU A 169 9.33 2.53 -14.27
CA LEU A 169 10.56 2.50 -13.49
C LEU A 169 11.72 2.14 -14.41
N LEU A 170 12.77 2.96 -14.40
CA LEU A 170 13.93 2.81 -15.28
C LEU A 170 15.06 2.02 -14.64
N TRP A 171 15.01 1.81 -13.32
CA TRP A 171 16.03 1.15 -12.53
C TRP A 171 15.52 -0.10 -11.85
N HIS A 172 16.38 -1.12 -11.77
CA HIS A 172 16.08 -2.34 -11.03
C HIS A 172 17.01 -2.45 -9.80
N TYR A 173 16.47 -2.99 -8.71
CA TYR A 173 17.21 -3.12 -7.44
C TYR A 173 17.39 -4.56 -6.98
N ARG A 174 16.70 -5.53 -7.59
CA ARG A 174 16.64 -6.93 -7.13
C ARG A 174 17.95 -7.69 -7.29
N SER A 175 18.82 -7.31 -8.22
CA SER A 175 20.09 -7.96 -8.38
C SER A 175 21.21 -6.97 -8.68
N LYS A 176 22.33 -7.14 -7.97
CA LYS A 176 23.59 -6.44 -8.29
C LYS A 176 24.37 -7.11 -9.42
N ILE A 177 23.99 -8.32 -9.81
CA ILE A 177 24.66 -9.15 -10.81
C ILE A 177 23.80 -9.14 -12.08
N VAL A 178 24.30 -8.49 -13.12
CA VAL A 178 23.58 -8.31 -14.40
C VAL A 178 23.21 -9.63 -15.05
N SER A 179 24.05 -10.66 -14.93
CA SER A 179 23.79 -11.98 -15.51
C SER A 179 22.54 -12.69 -14.96
N LEU A 180 22.17 -12.43 -13.71
CA LEU A 180 20.96 -13.01 -13.10
C LEU A 180 19.66 -12.41 -13.61
N ILE A 181 19.69 -11.22 -14.17
CA ILE A 181 18.52 -10.53 -14.71
C ILE A 181 18.60 -10.33 -16.23
N ALA A 182 19.71 -10.75 -16.85
CA ALA A 182 19.94 -10.58 -18.30
C ALA A 182 18.80 -11.18 -19.12
N PHE A 183 18.24 -12.31 -18.70
CA PHE A 183 17.09 -12.93 -19.36
C PHE A 183 15.85 -12.01 -19.31
N SER A 184 15.49 -11.50 -18.15
CA SER A 184 14.35 -10.57 -18.00
C SER A 184 14.58 -9.26 -18.75
N LEU A 185 15.80 -8.72 -18.72
CA LEU A 185 16.15 -7.51 -19.46
C LEU A 185 16.17 -7.73 -20.98
N SER A 186 16.53 -8.92 -21.46
CA SER A 186 16.51 -9.24 -22.89
C SER A 186 15.09 -9.17 -23.47
N PHE A 187 14.09 -9.59 -22.71
CA PHE A 187 12.68 -9.47 -23.09
C PHE A 187 12.24 -8.01 -23.22
N ILE A 188 12.69 -7.14 -22.35
CA ILE A 188 12.40 -5.69 -22.40
C ILE A 188 13.02 -5.04 -23.64
N HIS A 189 14.22 -5.46 -24.04
CA HIS A 189 14.89 -4.96 -25.23
C HIS A 189 14.27 -5.45 -26.55
N ILE A 190 13.74 -6.67 -26.60
CA ILE A 190 13.08 -7.23 -27.80
C ILE A 190 11.78 -6.48 -28.10
N CYS A 191 11.03 -6.06 -27.09
CA CYS A 191 9.80 -5.27 -27.30
C CYS A 191 10.05 -3.81 -27.71
N ARG A 192 11.28 -3.28 -27.61
CA ARG A 192 11.62 -1.91 -28.00
C ARG A 192 11.99 -1.74 -29.46
N ARG A 193 12.01 -2.83 -30.24
CA ARG A 193 12.36 -2.85 -31.70
C ARG A 193 11.17 -3.11 -32.63
N ARG A 194 9.97 -2.64 -32.26
CA ARG A 194 8.88 -2.54 -33.23
C ARG A 194 8.19 -1.19 -33.13
#